data_2b67d922abe1f10f5e2b6fc929ba5482
#
_entry.id   2b67d922abe1f10f5e2b6fc929ba5482
#
_cell.length_a   1.000
_cell.length_b   1.000
_cell.length_c   1.000
_cell.angle_alpha   90.00
_cell.angle_beta   90.00
_cell.angle_gamma   90.00
#
_symmetry.space_group_name_H-M   'P 1'
#
loop_
_entity.id
_entity.type
_entity.pdbx_description
1 polymer ?
#
loop_
_entity_poly.entity_id
_entity_poly.type
_entity_poly.pdbx_seq_one_letter_code
_entity_poly.pdbx_strand_id
1 'polypeptide(L)'
;MMKKRLSALLLAGVLALTTIGCGGTATDTAESQDTTEQDSSAAEDEADETADSSEAHEPITIMDAQRDYSALIELVHEKYPEIEIEILPYRGRNMSAFCKQQLETGIMPDIYSTTQAWDDQLQKEHLLDLSQYSVSELYSTARLEEYTIDGGLYLLPFDFSIVGFLCNQTLLEENGIEIPDSFEQLRDETIPALQEKGIKVADCLLDLPGSAFQYFFNVCSGEEMNTLSGREFRADYIDTDSDTWASDSEKMADAAAYFQQWIDCGMIVNDEYSSDYSVCLNHFMEGNTAFLVGTVKQFSQNEDGSGDQYVLMPWFSTDGEDNTYVTSPSRFYGLNASLAEPGNEQKLTDALHVLEVLSTNEGYLAINGETSTNMCSLSDFQVAEDSPYTEAMERVSHGYAMNMVYTGWDAYLVPFGEALLDWISGEATSEDAFAALDETKRQVSETGVTTYGTVTEELDTVQAAQLSGQMFMEATGADAALISYNVYDPSVNALMENSYGANGHILPGELTEEYITIFLPTGWYDTLLTLELTGSEIEQMASEGADTRGTGYHYPYVYLTADGNALSADETYTVVVCGYNKEQEETLGLKDTGIIGLDAAKEYLLKVGEVSTDTLDASLVQSTGAAAE
;
A
#
# COMPACT_ATOMS: atom_id res chain seq x y z
N MET A 1 44.27 -6.64 9.06
CA MET A 1 43.54 -5.74 9.96
C MET A 1 42.11 -5.67 9.46
N MET A 2 41.28 -6.55 10.00
CA MET A 2 39.86 -6.63 9.63
C MET A 2 39.13 -5.45 10.25
N LYS A 3 38.65 -4.52 9.46
CA LYS A 3 37.60 -3.58 9.87
C LYS A 3 36.26 -4.23 9.59
N LYS A 4 35.55 -4.57 10.65
CA LYS A 4 34.17 -4.98 10.63
C LYS A 4 33.35 -3.85 9.97
N ARG A 5 32.78 -4.11 8.82
CA ARG A 5 31.68 -3.32 8.31
C ARG A 5 30.43 -3.75 9.11
N LEU A 6 29.99 -2.91 10.02
CA LEU A 6 28.60 -2.91 10.46
C LEU A 6 27.80 -2.37 9.27
N SER A 7 27.24 -3.24 8.50
CA SER A 7 26.17 -2.89 7.59
C SER A 7 24.94 -2.63 8.44
N ALA A 8 24.52 -1.39 8.45
CA ALA A 8 23.17 -1.03 8.88
C ALA A 8 22.23 -1.63 7.82
N LEU A 9 21.66 -2.78 8.14
CA LEU A 9 20.46 -3.30 7.47
C LEU A 9 19.29 -2.44 7.95
N LEU A 10 19.05 -1.36 7.25
CA LEU A 10 17.86 -0.55 7.39
C LEU A 10 16.92 -0.92 6.25
N LEU A 11 15.79 -1.50 6.64
CA LEU A 11 14.50 -1.50 5.97
C LEU A 11 14.46 -1.93 4.50
N ALA A 12 14.25 -3.19 4.27
CA ALA A 12 13.28 -3.53 3.27
C ALA A 12 11.88 -3.33 3.87
N GLY A 13 11.50 -2.08 4.07
CA GLY A 13 10.08 -1.75 4.14
C GLY A 13 9.56 -2.03 2.74
N VAL A 14 8.82 -3.11 2.58
CA VAL A 14 7.92 -3.22 1.45
C VAL A 14 7.26 -1.85 1.34
N LEU A 15 7.47 -1.19 0.23
CA LEU A 15 6.63 -0.10 -0.18
C LEU A 15 5.22 -0.68 -0.38
N ALA A 16 4.49 -0.90 0.73
CA ALA A 16 3.10 -0.57 0.68
C ALA A 16 3.10 0.91 0.35
N LEU A 17 2.99 1.21 -0.94
CA LEU A 17 2.84 2.55 -1.46
C LEU A 17 1.46 3.04 -1.04
N THR A 18 1.32 3.26 0.26
CA THR A 18 0.20 4.01 0.79
C THR A 18 0.36 5.43 0.28
N THR A 19 -0.57 5.84 -0.54
CA THR A 19 -0.79 7.23 -0.90
C THR A 19 -1.00 8.02 0.39
N ILE A 20 0.04 8.64 0.92
CA ILE A 20 -0.12 9.61 2.00
C ILE A 20 -0.66 10.86 1.33
N GLY A 21 -1.97 11.06 1.44
CA GLY A 21 -2.57 12.34 1.16
C GLY A 21 -2.04 13.35 2.17
N CYS A 22 -1.33 14.36 1.71
CA CYS A 22 -0.96 15.50 2.54
C CYS A 22 -2.21 16.27 2.95
N GLY A 23 -2.54 16.19 4.24
CA GLY A 23 -3.52 17.07 4.86
C GLY A 23 -3.01 18.52 4.87
N GLY A 24 -3.80 19.41 4.33
CA GLY A 24 -3.55 20.84 4.38
C GLY A 24 -3.57 21.38 5.80
N THR A 25 -2.63 22.25 6.08
CA THR A 25 -2.54 23.04 7.30
C THR A 25 -3.75 23.97 7.43
N ALA A 26 -4.59 23.73 8.44
CA ALA A 26 -5.59 24.68 8.86
C ALA A 26 -4.94 25.74 9.76
N THR A 27 -5.00 26.99 9.34
CA THR A 27 -4.73 28.15 10.17
C THR A 27 -5.95 28.52 10.99
N ASP A 28 -5.72 28.66 12.29
CA ASP A 28 -6.62 29.23 13.28
C ASP A 28 -7.29 30.55 12.86
N THR A 29 -8.59 30.64 13.11
CA THR A 29 -9.19 31.86 13.66
C THR A 29 -10.44 31.50 14.46
N ALA A 30 -10.31 31.63 15.78
CA ALA A 30 -11.42 31.64 16.70
C ALA A 30 -12.18 32.97 16.62
N GLU A 31 -13.50 32.91 16.59
CA GLU A 31 -14.33 33.92 17.28
C GLU A 31 -15.73 33.38 17.63
N SER A 32 -16.04 33.58 18.88
CA SER A 32 -17.22 33.18 19.64
C SER A 32 -18.46 34.07 19.35
N GLN A 33 -19.59 33.49 19.72
CA GLN A 33 -20.85 34.11 20.25
C GLN A 33 -22.05 33.57 19.47
N ASP A 34 -23.20 33.38 20.00
CA ASP A 34 -23.81 33.43 21.34
C ASP A 34 -25.22 32.78 21.20
N THR A 35 -25.69 32.24 22.28
CA THR A 35 -26.99 31.64 22.57
C THR A 35 -28.21 32.42 22.06
N THR A 36 -29.24 31.73 21.59
CA THR A 36 -30.61 31.99 22.04
C THR A 36 -31.55 30.79 21.89
N GLU A 37 -32.05 30.33 23.02
CA GLU A 37 -33.24 29.52 23.13
C GLU A 37 -34.48 30.29 22.62
N GLN A 38 -35.38 29.60 21.92
CA GLN A 38 -36.81 29.91 22.05
C GLN A 38 -37.69 28.72 21.67
N ASP A 39 -38.41 28.36 22.66
CA ASP A 39 -39.52 27.53 22.91
C ASP A 39 -40.73 27.74 21.98
N SER A 40 -41.50 26.67 21.85
CA SER A 40 -42.94 26.52 21.83
C SER A 40 -43.68 26.26 20.51
N SER A 41 -44.31 25.22 20.54
CA SER A 41 -45.75 24.92 20.55
C SER A 41 -46.28 24.12 19.37
N ALA A 42 -46.95 23.07 19.79
CA ALA A 42 -47.71 22.11 19.01
C ALA A 42 -48.74 22.73 18.06
N ALA A 43 -48.86 22.14 16.90
CA ALA A 43 -50.09 22.04 16.16
C ALA A 43 -50.19 20.64 15.58
N GLU A 44 -51.15 19.90 16.09
CA GLU A 44 -51.64 18.65 15.51
C GLU A 44 -52.30 18.99 14.16
N ASP A 45 -51.85 18.34 13.11
CA ASP A 45 -52.62 18.19 11.87
C ASP A 45 -52.53 16.71 11.47
N GLU A 46 -53.70 16.08 11.48
CA GLU A 46 -53.92 14.73 10.96
C GLU A 46 -53.62 14.76 9.45
N ALA A 47 -52.60 14.07 9.03
CA ALA A 47 -52.37 13.71 7.63
C ALA A 47 -52.19 12.19 7.52
N ASP A 48 -53.18 11.65 6.87
CA ASP A 48 -53.34 10.41 6.11
C ASP A 48 -52.10 9.49 6.10
N GLU A 49 -52.17 8.42 6.89
CA GLU A 49 -51.27 7.28 6.82
C GLU A 49 -51.54 6.48 5.55
N THR A 50 -50.84 6.81 4.45
CA THR A 50 -50.41 5.80 3.50
C THR A 50 -48.96 5.49 3.81
N ALA A 51 -48.73 4.65 4.80
CA ALA A 51 -47.47 4.01 5.02
C ALA A 51 -47.20 3.09 3.82
N ASP A 52 -46.45 3.59 2.86
CA ASP A 52 -45.69 2.75 1.96
C ASP A 52 -44.62 2.06 2.84
N SER A 53 -44.87 0.79 3.18
CA SER A 53 -43.89 -0.04 3.85
C SER A 53 -42.81 -0.41 2.81
N SER A 54 -41.91 0.52 2.49
CA SER A 54 -40.64 0.13 1.91
C SER A 54 -39.93 -0.68 3.01
N GLU A 55 -39.81 -1.97 2.83
CA GLU A 55 -38.88 -2.77 3.63
C GLU A 55 -37.53 -2.07 3.54
N ALA A 56 -36.94 -1.74 4.70
CA ALA A 56 -35.60 -1.11 4.72
C ALA A 56 -34.62 -2.08 4.05
N HIS A 57 -33.85 -1.57 3.09
CA HIS A 57 -32.83 -2.35 2.41
C HIS A 57 -31.72 -2.71 3.41
N GLU A 58 -31.11 -3.87 3.24
CA GLU A 58 -29.91 -4.21 4.00
C GLU A 58 -28.76 -3.31 3.56
N PRO A 59 -27.92 -2.78 4.48
CA PRO A 59 -26.82 -1.90 4.12
C PRO A 59 -25.82 -2.62 3.22
N ILE A 60 -25.25 -1.89 2.27
CA ILE A 60 -24.13 -2.34 1.42
C ILE A 60 -22.83 -2.09 2.18
N THR A 61 -22.07 -3.14 2.39
CA THR A 61 -20.79 -3.07 3.09
C THR A 61 -19.64 -2.83 2.13
N ILE A 62 -18.75 -1.88 2.48
CA ILE A 62 -17.47 -1.61 1.79
C ILE A 62 -16.38 -1.61 2.83
N MET A 63 -15.25 -2.29 2.59
CA MET A 63 -14.10 -2.19 3.48
C MET A 63 -13.02 -1.33 2.83
N ASP A 64 -12.67 -0.25 3.50
CA ASP A 64 -11.51 0.58 3.14
C ASP A 64 -10.98 1.30 4.39
N ALA A 65 -9.69 1.52 4.43
CA ALA A 65 -9.03 2.17 5.55
C ALA A 65 -8.46 3.54 5.23
N GLN A 66 -8.36 3.86 3.97
CA GLN A 66 -7.48 4.93 3.51
C GLN A 66 -8.23 6.09 2.86
N ARG A 67 -9.56 5.97 2.71
CA ARG A 67 -10.35 6.95 1.98
C ARG A 67 -11.61 7.35 2.74
N ASP A 68 -11.98 8.60 2.60
CA ASP A 68 -13.24 9.12 3.09
C ASP A 68 -14.34 8.85 2.07
N TYR A 69 -15.34 8.09 2.45
CA TYR A 69 -16.49 7.75 1.63
C TYR A 69 -17.70 8.68 1.87
N SER A 70 -17.61 9.68 2.74
CA SER A 70 -18.74 10.53 3.11
C SER A 70 -19.37 11.22 1.91
N ALA A 71 -18.55 11.78 1.02
CA ALA A 71 -19.07 12.43 -0.19
C ALA A 71 -19.69 11.43 -1.18
N LEU A 72 -19.16 10.21 -1.29
CA LEU A 72 -19.77 9.16 -2.12
C LEU A 72 -21.13 8.73 -1.54
N ILE A 73 -21.23 8.56 -0.22
CA ILE A 73 -22.47 8.22 0.46
C ILE A 73 -23.54 9.28 0.18
N GLU A 74 -23.18 10.57 0.24
CA GLU A 74 -24.10 11.66 -0.10
C GLU A 74 -24.57 11.56 -1.57
N LEU A 75 -23.66 11.30 -2.53
CA LEU A 75 -24.02 11.12 -3.94
C LEU A 75 -24.92 9.92 -4.18
N VAL A 76 -24.70 8.82 -3.46
CA VAL A 76 -25.57 7.64 -3.54
C VAL A 76 -26.95 7.97 -2.98
N HIS A 77 -27.06 8.61 -1.82
CA HIS A 77 -28.34 8.99 -1.21
C HIS A 77 -29.13 10.01 -2.06
N GLU A 78 -28.47 10.87 -2.82
CA GLU A 78 -29.14 11.79 -3.76
C GLU A 78 -29.86 11.03 -4.89
N LYS A 79 -29.31 9.92 -5.36
CA LYS A 79 -29.87 9.11 -6.47
C LYS A 79 -30.76 7.97 -5.97
N TYR A 80 -30.37 7.35 -4.86
CA TYR A 80 -30.94 6.14 -4.29
C TYR A 80 -31.07 6.31 -2.77
N PRO A 81 -32.06 7.08 -2.29
CA PRO A 81 -32.20 7.40 -0.87
C PRO A 81 -32.52 6.19 0.04
N GLU A 82 -32.88 5.06 -0.57
CA GLU A 82 -33.14 3.80 0.13
C GLU A 82 -31.90 2.96 0.40
N ILE A 83 -30.74 3.30 -0.23
CA ILE A 83 -29.51 2.53 -0.09
C ILE A 83 -28.69 3.11 1.07
N GLU A 84 -28.48 2.28 2.09
CA GLU A 84 -27.55 2.56 3.17
C GLU A 84 -26.19 1.92 2.86
N ILE A 85 -25.10 2.63 3.18
CA ILE A 85 -23.73 2.14 3.02
C ILE A 85 -23.05 2.09 4.38
N GLU A 86 -22.51 0.93 4.70
CA GLU A 86 -21.71 0.72 5.91
C GLU A 86 -20.24 0.57 5.51
N ILE A 87 -19.40 1.49 5.97
CA ILE A 87 -17.95 1.39 5.78
C ILE A 87 -17.37 0.54 6.91
N LEU A 88 -16.85 -0.62 6.53
CA LEU A 88 -16.11 -1.49 7.42
C LEU A 88 -14.66 -1.01 7.48
N PRO A 89 -14.20 -0.51 8.63
CA PRO A 89 -12.85 0.01 8.72
C PRO A 89 -11.85 -1.14 8.66
N TYR A 90 -10.95 -1.09 7.69
CA TYR A 90 -9.78 -1.94 7.71
C TYR A 90 -8.87 -1.55 8.88
N ARG A 91 -8.45 -2.54 9.66
CA ARG A 91 -7.68 -2.33 10.89
C ARG A 91 -6.36 -3.12 10.91
N GLY A 92 -5.78 -3.36 9.74
CA GLY A 92 -4.53 -4.08 9.60
C GLY A 92 -3.34 -3.18 9.23
N ARG A 93 -2.12 -3.69 9.37
CA ARG A 93 -0.89 -3.01 8.90
C ARG A 93 -0.60 -3.30 7.44
N ASN A 94 -0.91 -4.50 6.99
CA ASN A 94 -0.68 -4.96 5.63
C ASN A 94 -2.01 -5.15 4.91
N MET A 95 -2.54 -4.05 4.38
CA MET A 95 -3.82 -4.05 3.71
C MET A 95 -3.84 -4.98 2.49
N SER A 96 -2.73 -5.03 1.77
CA SER A 96 -2.58 -5.88 0.59
C SER A 96 -2.73 -7.36 0.95
N ALA A 97 -2.00 -7.82 1.97
CA ALA A 97 -2.10 -9.17 2.49
C ALA A 97 -3.50 -9.50 3.04
N PHE A 98 -4.12 -8.56 3.73
CA PHE A 98 -5.47 -8.75 4.25
C PHE A 98 -6.50 -8.89 3.13
N CYS A 99 -6.44 -8.05 2.10
CA CYS A 99 -7.31 -8.18 0.93
C CYS A 99 -7.12 -9.54 0.23
N LYS A 100 -5.88 -10.01 0.11
CA LYS A 100 -5.59 -11.35 -0.41
C LYS A 100 -6.21 -12.45 0.46
N GLN A 101 -6.02 -12.38 1.77
CA GLN A 101 -6.60 -13.34 2.73
C GLN A 101 -8.14 -13.33 2.69
N GLN A 102 -8.78 -12.17 2.56
CA GLN A 102 -10.22 -12.08 2.36
C GLN A 102 -10.66 -12.84 1.10
N LEU A 103 -9.93 -12.65 -0.01
CA LEU A 103 -10.23 -13.33 -1.26
C LEU A 103 -10.02 -14.86 -1.14
N GLU A 104 -8.94 -15.31 -0.49
CA GLU A 104 -8.67 -16.73 -0.25
C GLU A 104 -9.73 -17.42 0.63
N THR A 105 -10.26 -16.70 1.61
CA THR A 105 -11.25 -17.25 2.55
C THR A 105 -12.70 -17.07 2.12
N GLY A 106 -12.95 -16.18 1.15
CA GLY A 106 -14.31 -15.74 0.77
C GLY A 106 -15.00 -14.88 1.83
N ILE A 107 -14.31 -14.50 2.91
CA ILE A 107 -14.84 -13.62 3.97
C ILE A 107 -14.60 -12.16 3.55
N MET A 108 -15.55 -11.61 2.82
CA MET A 108 -15.42 -10.30 2.18
C MET A 108 -16.68 -9.44 2.40
N PRO A 109 -16.55 -8.08 2.32
CA PRO A 109 -17.70 -7.18 2.23
C PRO A 109 -18.46 -7.39 0.91
N ASP A 110 -19.61 -6.74 0.76
CA ASP A 110 -20.40 -6.78 -0.48
C ASP A 110 -19.63 -6.17 -1.64
N ILE A 111 -19.01 -5.00 -1.42
CA ILE A 111 -18.07 -4.37 -2.35
C ILE A 111 -16.66 -4.59 -1.81
N TYR A 112 -15.95 -5.48 -2.48
CA TYR A 112 -14.55 -5.76 -2.21
C TYR A 112 -13.66 -4.70 -2.81
N SER A 113 -12.76 -4.12 -2.03
CA SER A 113 -11.77 -3.16 -2.51
C SER A 113 -10.36 -3.67 -2.25
N THR A 114 -9.48 -3.51 -3.22
CA THR A 114 -8.09 -3.98 -3.15
C THR A 114 -7.14 -3.08 -3.91
N THR A 115 -5.86 -3.14 -3.57
CA THR A 115 -4.80 -2.40 -4.27
C THR A 115 -4.12 -3.22 -5.37
N GLN A 116 -4.40 -4.52 -5.44
CA GLN A 116 -3.78 -5.44 -6.40
C GLN A 116 -4.82 -6.39 -6.99
N ALA A 117 -4.62 -6.80 -8.22
CA ALA A 117 -5.34 -7.91 -8.82
C ALA A 117 -4.62 -9.21 -8.49
N TRP A 118 -5.20 -9.98 -7.58
CA TRP A 118 -4.64 -11.24 -7.09
C TRP A 118 -4.88 -12.39 -8.08
N ASP A 119 -4.55 -13.59 -7.63
CA ASP A 119 -4.71 -14.84 -8.36
C ASP A 119 -6.05 -14.94 -9.12
N ASP A 120 -5.95 -15.26 -10.41
CA ASP A 120 -7.10 -15.33 -11.33
C ASP A 120 -8.14 -16.35 -10.90
N GLN A 121 -7.72 -17.47 -10.31
CA GLN A 121 -8.63 -18.52 -9.88
C GLN A 121 -9.45 -18.08 -8.66
N LEU A 122 -8.82 -17.41 -7.70
CA LEU A 122 -9.50 -16.85 -6.53
C LEU A 122 -10.50 -15.76 -6.92
N GLN A 123 -10.14 -14.91 -7.89
CA GLN A 123 -11.07 -13.90 -8.41
C GLN A 123 -12.32 -14.57 -9.00
N LYS A 124 -12.16 -15.61 -9.83
CA LYS A 124 -13.28 -16.35 -10.42
C LYS A 124 -14.14 -17.07 -9.40
N GLU A 125 -13.54 -17.52 -8.29
CA GLU A 125 -14.23 -18.28 -7.25
C GLU A 125 -15.08 -17.37 -6.34
N HIS A 126 -14.56 -16.19 -6.00
CA HIS A 126 -15.12 -15.38 -4.93
C HIS A 126 -15.72 -14.04 -5.38
N LEU A 127 -15.44 -13.59 -6.62
CA LEU A 127 -15.96 -12.35 -7.16
C LEU A 127 -16.97 -12.59 -8.28
N LEU A 128 -17.91 -11.66 -8.40
CA LEU A 128 -18.93 -11.66 -9.45
C LEU A 128 -18.31 -11.21 -10.78
N ASP A 129 -18.62 -11.92 -11.86
CA ASP A 129 -18.24 -11.49 -13.21
C ASP A 129 -19.04 -10.25 -13.63
N LEU A 130 -18.36 -9.10 -13.61
CA LEU A 130 -18.91 -7.79 -13.94
C LEU A 130 -18.99 -7.52 -15.46
N SER A 131 -18.43 -8.38 -16.31
CA SER A 131 -18.50 -8.24 -17.77
C SER A 131 -19.93 -8.25 -18.31
N GLN A 132 -20.88 -8.77 -17.54
CA GLN A 132 -22.30 -8.86 -17.89
C GLN A 132 -23.12 -7.64 -17.45
N TYR A 133 -22.51 -6.67 -16.76
CA TYR A 133 -23.21 -5.52 -16.17
C TYR A 133 -22.77 -4.21 -16.81
N SER A 134 -23.69 -3.24 -16.87
CA SER A 134 -23.47 -1.92 -17.51
C SER A 134 -22.32 -1.12 -16.90
N VAL A 135 -22.00 -1.36 -15.64
CA VAL A 135 -20.91 -0.65 -14.96
C VAL A 135 -19.56 -0.85 -15.66
N SER A 136 -19.30 -2.00 -16.27
CA SER A 136 -18.07 -2.26 -17.03
C SER A 136 -17.94 -1.38 -18.28
N GLU A 137 -19.06 -0.97 -18.89
CA GLU A 137 -19.06 -0.11 -20.08
C GLU A 137 -18.59 1.33 -19.79
N LEU A 138 -18.52 1.72 -18.52
CA LEU A 138 -18.07 3.04 -18.10
C LEU A 138 -16.54 3.19 -18.14
N TYR A 139 -15.81 2.07 -18.18
CA TYR A 139 -14.36 2.05 -18.11
C TYR A 139 -13.69 2.01 -19.48
N SER A 140 -12.47 2.50 -19.57
CA SER A 140 -11.63 2.40 -20.78
C SER A 140 -11.37 0.94 -21.14
N THR A 141 -11.66 0.55 -22.38
CA THR A 141 -11.44 -0.82 -22.87
C THR A 141 -9.99 -1.26 -22.68
N ALA A 142 -9.02 -0.38 -22.96
CA ALA A 142 -7.60 -0.70 -22.78
C ALA A 142 -7.25 -1.02 -21.32
N ARG A 143 -7.90 -0.33 -20.37
CA ARG A 143 -7.69 -0.62 -18.94
C ARG A 143 -8.35 -1.90 -18.49
N LEU A 144 -9.55 -2.22 -19.03
CA LEU A 144 -10.25 -3.47 -18.72
C LEU A 144 -9.54 -4.70 -19.30
N GLU A 145 -8.97 -4.59 -20.50
CA GLU A 145 -8.25 -5.70 -21.14
C GLU A 145 -7.09 -6.23 -20.29
N GLU A 146 -6.43 -5.36 -19.51
CA GLU A 146 -5.33 -5.75 -18.63
C GLU A 146 -5.77 -6.65 -17.46
N TYR A 147 -7.07 -6.61 -17.09
CA TYR A 147 -7.63 -7.32 -15.94
C TYR A 147 -8.72 -8.30 -16.31
N THR A 148 -8.92 -8.55 -17.61
CA THR A 148 -9.87 -9.53 -18.11
C THR A 148 -9.28 -10.94 -18.03
N ILE A 149 -9.98 -11.85 -17.37
CA ILE A 149 -9.55 -13.23 -17.13
C ILE A 149 -10.49 -14.16 -17.91
N ASP A 150 -10.00 -14.85 -18.92
CA ASP A 150 -10.78 -15.77 -19.76
C ASP A 150 -12.10 -15.17 -20.31
N GLY A 151 -12.12 -13.86 -20.53
CA GLY A 151 -13.29 -13.11 -21.01
C GLY A 151 -14.24 -12.63 -19.92
N GLY A 152 -14.01 -12.93 -18.65
CA GLY A 152 -14.70 -12.39 -17.49
C GLY A 152 -13.96 -11.20 -16.88
N LEU A 153 -14.66 -10.32 -16.18
CA LEU A 153 -14.13 -9.16 -15.47
C LEU A 153 -14.57 -9.19 -14.01
N TYR A 154 -13.66 -9.40 -13.11
CA TYR A 154 -13.95 -9.60 -11.69
C TYR A 154 -13.56 -8.39 -10.82
N LEU A 155 -12.63 -7.57 -11.30
CA LEU A 155 -12.17 -6.34 -10.67
C LEU A 155 -12.23 -5.17 -11.65
N LEU A 156 -12.86 -4.08 -11.23
CA LEU A 156 -12.85 -2.81 -11.96
C LEU A 156 -11.61 -2.01 -11.53
N PRO A 157 -10.69 -1.69 -12.45
CA PRO A 157 -9.51 -0.87 -12.14
C PRO A 157 -9.94 0.59 -11.97
N PHE A 158 -10.18 1.02 -10.72
CA PHE A 158 -10.78 2.33 -10.45
C PHE A 158 -9.82 3.47 -10.73
N ASP A 159 -8.67 3.46 -10.06
CA ASP A 159 -7.66 4.50 -10.24
C ASP A 159 -6.23 3.96 -10.21
N PHE A 160 -5.31 4.77 -10.72
CA PHE A 160 -3.91 4.42 -10.84
C PHE A 160 -3.02 5.66 -10.84
N SER A 161 -1.76 5.49 -10.49
CA SER A 161 -0.72 6.51 -10.70
C SER A 161 0.04 6.21 -11.98
N ILE A 162 0.51 7.25 -12.67
CA ILE A 162 1.42 7.11 -13.80
C ILE A 162 2.86 7.30 -13.30
N VAL A 163 3.73 6.41 -13.71
CA VAL A 163 5.15 6.39 -13.36
C VAL A 163 5.98 6.51 -14.64
N GLY A 164 6.82 7.51 -14.67
CA GLY A 164 7.83 7.75 -15.67
C GLY A 164 9.09 8.28 -15.00
N PHE A 165 9.94 8.98 -15.74
CA PHE A 165 11.02 9.76 -15.17
C PHE A 165 10.78 11.27 -15.42
N LEU A 166 11.38 12.13 -14.62
CA LEU A 166 11.21 13.58 -14.76
C LEU A 166 12.32 14.18 -15.59
N CYS A 167 11.94 15.15 -16.43
CA CYS A 167 12.86 16.03 -17.14
C CYS A 167 12.73 17.46 -16.62
N ASN A 168 13.84 18.11 -16.26
CA ASN A 168 13.86 19.54 -15.98
C ASN A 168 13.83 20.31 -17.30
N GLN A 169 12.62 20.66 -17.76
CA GLN A 169 12.38 21.37 -19.00
C GLN A 169 13.07 22.73 -19.01
N THR A 170 12.97 23.50 -17.92
CA THR A 170 13.60 24.82 -17.81
C THR A 170 15.10 24.73 -18.04
N LEU A 171 15.76 23.77 -17.41
CA LEU A 171 17.21 23.58 -17.57
C LEU A 171 17.60 23.26 -19.02
N LEU A 172 16.82 22.39 -19.69
CA LEU A 172 17.08 22.06 -21.09
C LEU A 172 16.86 23.28 -22.01
N GLU A 173 15.74 23.97 -21.88
CA GLU A 173 15.39 25.14 -22.68
C GLU A 173 16.40 26.29 -22.52
N GLU A 174 16.82 26.61 -21.29
CA GLU A 174 17.82 27.63 -21.00
C GLU A 174 19.18 27.32 -21.65
N ASN A 175 19.45 26.05 -21.86
CA ASN A 175 20.67 25.58 -22.50
C ASN A 175 20.51 25.31 -23.99
N GLY A 176 19.32 25.52 -24.58
CA GLY A 176 19.04 25.28 -25.99
C GLY A 176 19.13 23.80 -26.37
N ILE A 177 18.77 22.89 -25.44
CA ILE A 177 18.73 21.44 -25.63
C ILE A 177 17.25 21.06 -25.80
N GLU A 178 16.94 20.29 -26.82
CA GLU A 178 15.59 19.78 -27.04
C GLU A 178 15.27 18.63 -26.06
N ILE A 179 14.01 18.56 -25.62
CA ILE A 179 13.51 17.44 -24.82
C ILE A 179 13.49 16.21 -25.75
N PRO A 180 14.12 15.08 -25.36
CA PRO A 180 14.17 13.90 -26.22
C PRO A 180 12.79 13.22 -26.29
N ASP A 181 12.47 12.60 -27.42
CA ASP A 181 11.26 11.81 -27.66
C ASP A 181 11.53 10.31 -27.86
N SER A 182 12.79 9.91 -27.86
CA SER A 182 13.25 8.53 -28.07
C SER A 182 14.54 8.26 -27.29
N PHE A 183 14.84 6.98 -27.05
CA PHE A 183 16.11 6.62 -26.43
C PHE A 183 17.32 6.96 -27.33
N GLU A 184 17.17 6.82 -28.64
CA GLU A 184 18.24 7.18 -29.59
C GLU A 184 18.56 8.67 -29.51
N GLN A 185 17.58 9.56 -29.50
CA GLN A 185 17.78 11.00 -29.36
C GLN A 185 18.36 11.35 -27.97
N LEU A 186 17.85 10.72 -26.90
CA LEU A 186 18.38 10.91 -25.55
C LEU A 186 19.88 10.58 -25.51
N ARG A 187 20.26 9.39 -25.98
CA ARG A 187 21.64 8.86 -25.93
C ARG A 187 22.62 9.62 -26.85
N ASP A 188 22.18 9.88 -28.09
CA ASP A 188 23.11 10.34 -29.14
C ASP A 188 23.15 11.87 -29.29
N GLU A 189 22.12 12.60 -28.81
CA GLU A 189 22.04 14.06 -28.95
C GLU A 189 21.94 14.77 -27.58
N THR A 190 20.93 14.43 -26.75
CA THR A 190 20.64 15.15 -25.51
C THR A 190 21.76 14.99 -24.48
N ILE A 191 22.18 13.76 -24.19
CA ILE A 191 23.22 13.47 -23.18
C ILE A 191 24.57 14.08 -23.58
N PRO A 192 25.07 13.96 -24.83
CA PRO A 192 26.29 14.64 -25.24
C PRO A 192 26.24 16.16 -25.10
N ALA A 193 25.06 16.79 -25.41
CA ALA A 193 24.88 18.22 -25.26
C ALA A 193 24.92 18.67 -23.79
N LEU A 194 24.33 17.88 -22.88
CA LEU A 194 24.41 18.12 -21.43
C LEU A 194 25.85 18.03 -20.92
N GLN A 195 26.56 16.98 -21.33
CA GLN A 195 27.96 16.75 -20.94
C GLN A 195 28.89 17.85 -21.44
N GLU A 196 28.71 18.35 -22.67
CA GLU A 196 29.46 19.48 -23.21
C GLU A 196 29.31 20.75 -22.36
N LYS A 197 28.14 20.93 -21.76
CA LYS A 197 27.80 22.07 -20.88
C LYS A 197 28.17 21.84 -19.41
N GLY A 198 28.59 20.63 -19.06
CA GLY A 198 28.93 20.23 -17.69
C GLY A 198 27.68 20.06 -16.78
N ILE A 199 26.53 19.79 -17.39
CA ILE A 199 25.28 19.55 -16.69
C ILE A 199 25.20 18.06 -16.33
N LYS A 200 24.80 17.74 -15.10
CA LYS A 200 24.59 16.35 -14.67
C LYS A 200 23.42 15.74 -15.43
N VAL A 201 23.60 14.53 -15.93
CA VAL A 201 22.58 13.84 -16.76
C VAL A 201 21.39 13.47 -15.91
N ALA A 202 21.58 12.63 -14.90
CA ALA A 202 20.49 12.11 -14.08
C ALA A 202 20.84 11.99 -12.60
N ASP A 203 19.83 12.14 -11.77
CA ASP A 203 19.79 11.64 -10.41
C ASP A 203 18.89 10.38 -10.38
N CYS A 204 19.34 9.33 -9.72
CA CYS A 204 18.59 8.07 -9.62
C CYS A 204 18.34 7.73 -8.16
N LEU A 205 17.09 7.51 -7.82
CA LEU A 205 16.71 7.06 -6.48
C LEU A 205 16.89 5.54 -6.38
N LEU A 206 17.95 5.12 -5.71
CA LEU A 206 18.30 3.71 -5.47
C LEU A 206 18.48 3.43 -3.97
N ASP A 207 17.58 3.98 -3.16
CA ASP A 207 17.58 3.88 -1.71
C ASP A 207 17.27 2.46 -1.20
N LEU A 208 16.57 1.66 -2.01
CA LEU A 208 16.14 0.31 -1.68
C LEU A 208 16.39 -0.65 -2.85
N PRO A 209 16.61 -1.95 -2.61
CA PRO A 209 16.68 -2.97 -3.66
C PRO A 209 15.45 -2.97 -4.57
N GLY A 210 14.25 -2.74 -4.00
CA GLY A 210 13.01 -2.64 -4.76
C GLY A 210 13.01 -1.51 -5.80
N SER A 211 13.75 -0.42 -5.57
CA SER A 211 13.90 0.66 -6.54
C SER A 211 14.66 0.17 -7.78
N ALA A 212 15.76 -0.55 -7.61
CA ALA A 212 16.52 -1.13 -8.73
C ALA A 212 15.72 -2.19 -9.49
N PHE A 213 14.96 -3.04 -8.75
CA PHE A 213 14.02 -3.99 -9.34
C PHE A 213 13.04 -3.30 -10.27
N GLN A 214 12.38 -2.24 -9.81
CA GLN A 214 11.43 -1.51 -10.63
C GLN A 214 12.09 -0.84 -11.83
N TYR A 215 13.29 -0.27 -11.68
CA TYR A 215 13.95 0.37 -12.81
C TYR A 215 14.26 -0.58 -13.96
N PHE A 216 14.66 -1.82 -13.67
CA PHE A 216 14.89 -2.80 -14.71
C PHE A 216 13.63 -3.00 -15.56
N PHE A 217 12.50 -3.29 -14.93
CA PHE A 217 11.25 -3.52 -15.65
C PHE A 217 10.70 -2.25 -16.29
N ASN A 218 10.78 -1.10 -15.61
CA ASN A 218 10.26 0.16 -16.11
C ASN A 218 11.06 0.64 -17.35
N VAL A 219 12.38 0.66 -17.27
CA VAL A 219 13.23 1.02 -18.40
C VAL A 219 12.97 0.11 -19.59
N CYS A 220 12.89 -1.20 -19.36
CA CYS A 220 12.66 -2.17 -20.42
C CYS A 220 11.19 -2.22 -20.90
N SER A 221 10.28 -1.45 -20.30
CA SER A 221 8.85 -1.46 -20.69
C SER A 221 8.64 -0.93 -22.11
N GLY A 222 9.38 0.11 -22.50
CA GLY A 222 9.25 0.74 -23.81
C GLY A 222 9.77 -0.11 -24.99
N GLU A 223 10.67 -1.06 -24.73
CA GLU A 223 11.27 -1.85 -25.82
C GLU A 223 10.93 -3.33 -25.72
N GLU A 224 11.01 -3.93 -24.51
CA GLU A 224 11.00 -5.38 -24.36
C GLU A 224 9.82 -5.90 -23.53
N MET A 225 9.56 -5.30 -22.36
CA MET A 225 8.70 -5.92 -21.34
C MET A 225 7.21 -5.70 -21.56
N ASN A 226 6.79 -4.69 -22.35
CA ASN A 226 5.39 -4.47 -22.71
C ASN A 226 4.98 -5.16 -24.00
N THR A 227 5.89 -5.83 -24.69
CA THR A 227 5.59 -6.69 -25.86
C THR A 227 4.81 -7.94 -25.42
N LEU A 228 4.13 -8.61 -26.37
CA LEU A 228 3.44 -9.86 -26.07
C LEU A 228 4.37 -10.89 -25.41
N SER A 229 5.56 -11.11 -25.97
CA SER A 229 6.55 -12.05 -25.41
C SER A 229 7.09 -11.61 -24.05
N GLY A 230 7.18 -10.30 -23.78
CA GLY A 230 7.57 -9.79 -22.47
C GLY A 230 6.49 -10.02 -21.41
N ARG A 231 5.22 -9.86 -21.78
CA ARG A 231 4.08 -10.17 -20.90
C ARG A 231 3.98 -11.67 -20.62
N GLU A 232 4.12 -12.51 -21.64
CA GLU A 232 4.18 -13.98 -21.49
C GLU A 232 5.34 -14.39 -20.58
N PHE A 233 6.55 -13.85 -20.79
CA PHE A 233 7.69 -14.13 -19.93
C PHE A 233 7.40 -13.77 -18.47
N ARG A 234 6.86 -12.59 -18.19
CA ARG A 234 6.60 -12.15 -16.81
C ARG A 234 5.54 -13.01 -16.10
N ALA A 235 4.53 -13.46 -16.83
CA ALA A 235 3.50 -14.37 -16.30
C ALA A 235 4.07 -15.76 -16.05
N ASP A 236 4.77 -16.34 -17.02
CA ASP A 236 5.33 -17.68 -16.94
C ASP A 236 6.47 -17.78 -15.89
N TYR A 237 7.21 -16.67 -15.67
CA TYR A 237 8.33 -16.71 -14.75
C TYR A 237 7.90 -16.89 -13.29
N ILE A 238 6.82 -16.25 -12.87
CA ILE A 238 6.28 -16.37 -11.50
C ILE A 238 5.54 -17.69 -11.27
N ASP A 239 5.12 -18.38 -12.33
CA ASP A 239 4.58 -19.72 -12.23
C ASP A 239 5.72 -20.69 -11.85
N THR A 240 5.65 -21.21 -10.62
CA THR A 240 6.67 -22.13 -10.08
C THR A 240 6.71 -23.48 -10.77
N ASP A 241 5.64 -23.85 -11.47
CA ASP A 241 5.56 -25.08 -12.27
C ASP A 241 6.10 -24.88 -13.70
N SER A 242 6.33 -23.63 -14.11
CA SER A 242 6.89 -23.29 -15.41
C SER A 242 8.40 -23.51 -15.48
N ASP A 243 8.88 -24.05 -16.62
CA ASP A 243 10.32 -24.19 -16.94
C ASP A 243 10.90 -22.94 -17.58
N THR A 244 10.39 -21.74 -17.20
CA THR A 244 10.86 -20.45 -17.67
C THR A 244 11.95 -19.91 -16.73
N TRP A 245 13.15 -19.68 -17.27
CA TRP A 245 14.32 -19.19 -16.53
C TRP A 245 14.86 -17.90 -17.11
N ALA A 246 15.29 -16.96 -16.27
CA ALA A 246 15.81 -15.67 -16.72
C ALA A 246 17.15 -15.84 -17.46
N SER A 247 18.03 -16.70 -16.95
CA SER A 247 19.35 -16.95 -17.55
C SER A 247 19.29 -17.62 -18.94
N ASP A 248 18.20 -18.31 -19.25
CA ASP A 248 18.01 -19.01 -20.53
C ASP A 248 17.09 -18.26 -21.50
N SER A 249 16.56 -17.10 -21.11
CA SER A 249 15.60 -16.32 -21.87
C SER A 249 16.26 -15.35 -22.83
N GLU A 250 16.01 -15.47 -24.15
CA GLU A 250 16.41 -14.46 -25.14
C GLU A 250 15.78 -13.09 -24.81
N LYS A 251 14.51 -13.07 -24.32
CA LYS A 251 13.84 -11.84 -23.91
C LYS A 251 14.56 -11.11 -22.78
N MET A 252 15.05 -11.83 -21.78
CA MET A 252 15.83 -11.24 -20.69
C MET A 252 17.21 -10.79 -21.16
N ALA A 253 17.84 -11.51 -22.10
CA ALA A 253 19.12 -11.10 -22.68
C ALA A 253 18.95 -9.78 -23.47
N ASP A 254 17.90 -9.64 -24.26
CA ASP A 254 17.59 -8.40 -25.00
C ASP A 254 17.29 -7.25 -24.02
N ALA A 255 16.47 -7.49 -23.01
CA ALA A 255 16.18 -6.51 -21.94
C ALA A 255 17.45 -6.08 -21.19
N ALA A 256 18.35 -7.03 -20.87
CA ALA A 256 19.63 -6.71 -20.26
C ALA A 256 20.52 -5.83 -21.16
N ALA A 257 20.58 -6.15 -22.45
CA ALA A 257 21.35 -5.35 -23.40
C ALA A 257 20.79 -3.92 -23.53
N TYR A 258 19.48 -3.76 -23.46
CA TYR A 258 18.83 -2.45 -23.48
C TYR A 258 19.06 -1.70 -22.16
N PHE A 259 18.87 -2.33 -21.02
CA PHE A 259 19.13 -1.73 -19.71
C PHE A 259 20.59 -1.30 -19.54
N GLN A 260 21.53 -2.11 -20.04
CA GLN A 260 22.96 -1.75 -20.01
C GLN A 260 23.23 -0.44 -20.77
N GLN A 261 22.55 -0.17 -21.87
CA GLN A 261 22.72 1.09 -22.61
C GLN A 261 22.28 2.31 -21.77
N TRP A 262 21.25 2.16 -20.92
CA TRP A 262 20.82 3.22 -19.98
C TRP A 262 21.85 3.47 -18.87
N ILE A 263 22.52 2.41 -18.42
CA ILE A 263 23.65 2.52 -17.48
C ILE A 263 24.83 3.20 -18.18
N ASP A 264 25.23 2.73 -19.37
CA ASP A 264 26.41 3.20 -20.10
C ASP A 264 26.30 4.68 -20.49
N CYS A 265 25.11 5.17 -20.80
CA CYS A 265 24.89 6.58 -21.14
C CYS A 265 24.71 7.49 -19.90
N GLY A 266 24.64 6.92 -18.72
CA GLY A 266 24.56 7.68 -17.46
C GLY A 266 23.16 8.12 -17.06
N MET A 267 22.11 7.49 -17.62
CA MET A 267 20.74 7.69 -17.17
C MET A 267 20.41 6.88 -15.91
N ILE A 268 21.00 5.70 -15.76
CA ILE A 268 20.91 4.89 -14.55
C ILE A 268 22.26 4.90 -13.86
N VAL A 269 22.33 5.54 -12.71
CA VAL A 269 23.57 5.74 -11.94
C VAL A 269 23.33 5.47 -10.46
N ASN A 270 24.31 4.88 -9.80
CA ASN A 270 24.36 4.76 -8.35
C ASN A 270 25.51 5.63 -7.82
N ASP A 271 25.19 6.80 -7.31
CA ASP A 271 26.15 7.77 -6.82
C ASP A 271 25.85 8.22 -5.38
N GLU A 272 26.54 9.26 -4.92
CA GLU A 272 26.42 9.75 -3.53
C GLU A 272 25.03 10.30 -3.16
N TYR A 273 24.18 10.60 -4.15
CA TYR A 273 22.82 11.11 -3.94
C TYR A 273 21.76 10.01 -3.99
N SER A 274 22.10 8.82 -4.49
CA SER A 274 21.14 7.77 -4.84
C SER A 274 20.54 7.03 -3.63
N SER A 275 21.22 7.04 -2.48
CA SER A 275 20.89 6.16 -1.34
C SER A 275 19.88 6.73 -0.36
N ASP A 276 19.36 7.95 -0.58
CA ASP A 276 18.38 8.59 0.29
C ASP A 276 17.39 9.40 -0.54
N TYR A 277 16.11 9.12 -0.36
CA TYR A 277 15.02 9.75 -1.11
C TYR A 277 15.07 11.28 -1.06
N SER A 278 15.19 11.82 0.15
CA SER A 278 15.16 13.28 0.34
C SER A 278 16.39 13.96 -0.22
N VAL A 279 17.55 13.31 -0.10
CA VAL A 279 18.82 13.81 -0.65
C VAL A 279 18.77 13.82 -2.16
N CYS A 280 18.33 12.73 -2.79
CA CYS A 280 18.21 12.60 -4.24
C CYS A 280 17.23 13.63 -4.82
N LEU A 281 16.04 13.72 -4.26
CA LEU A 281 15.02 14.66 -4.70
C LEU A 281 15.47 16.12 -4.52
N ASN A 282 16.04 16.49 -3.38
CA ASN A 282 16.52 17.85 -3.13
C ASN A 282 17.63 18.23 -4.10
N HIS A 283 18.56 17.30 -4.39
CA HIS A 283 19.64 17.57 -5.35
C HIS A 283 19.10 17.84 -6.76
N PHE A 284 18.11 17.05 -7.21
CA PHE A 284 17.43 17.31 -8.49
C PHE A 284 16.71 18.67 -8.48
N MET A 285 16.01 19.01 -7.39
CA MET A 285 15.27 20.27 -7.24
C MET A 285 16.18 21.51 -7.12
N GLU A 286 17.49 21.34 -6.89
CA GLU A 286 18.46 22.44 -7.00
C GLU A 286 18.64 22.96 -8.45
N GLY A 287 18.08 22.24 -9.45
CA GLY A 287 18.06 22.68 -10.85
C GLY A 287 19.37 22.46 -11.60
N ASN A 288 20.26 21.57 -11.11
CA ASN A 288 21.57 21.31 -11.72
C ASN A 288 21.62 19.97 -12.48
N THR A 289 20.57 19.16 -12.40
CA THR A 289 20.44 17.85 -13.03
C THR A 289 19.30 17.83 -14.03
N ALA A 290 19.53 17.23 -15.19
CA ALA A 290 18.54 17.24 -16.28
C ALA A 290 17.40 16.26 -16.05
N PHE A 291 17.66 15.08 -15.49
CA PHE A 291 16.66 14.04 -15.31
C PHE A 291 16.65 13.50 -13.88
N LEU A 292 15.46 13.13 -13.40
CA LEU A 292 15.28 12.35 -12.18
C LEU A 292 14.65 11.01 -12.53
N VAL A 293 15.40 9.94 -12.32
CA VAL A 293 14.89 8.58 -12.43
C VAL A 293 14.47 8.10 -11.05
N GLY A 294 13.19 7.83 -10.90
CA GLY A 294 12.60 7.41 -9.62
C GLY A 294 11.14 7.10 -9.77
N THR A 295 10.57 6.47 -8.76
CA THR A 295 9.13 6.29 -8.66
C THR A 295 8.51 7.61 -8.18
N VAL A 296 8.53 8.62 -9.02
CA VAL A 296 7.96 9.92 -8.69
C VAL A 296 6.46 9.86 -8.97
N LYS A 297 5.69 9.61 -7.92
CA LYS A 297 4.23 9.62 -7.99
C LYS A 297 3.64 11.02 -7.88
N GLN A 298 4.37 11.94 -7.29
CA GLN A 298 3.92 13.30 -7.07
C GLN A 298 4.93 14.27 -7.64
N PHE A 299 4.43 15.09 -8.48
CA PHE A 299 5.13 16.14 -9.14
C PHE A 299 4.42 17.43 -8.75
N SER A 300 4.98 18.18 -7.82
CA SER A 300 4.46 19.49 -7.47
C SER A 300 5.39 20.57 -7.97
N GLN A 301 4.91 21.34 -8.94
CA GLN A 301 5.41 22.68 -9.15
C GLN A 301 5.07 23.53 -7.92
N ASN A 302 5.85 24.57 -7.63
CA ASN A 302 5.44 25.52 -6.61
C ASN A 302 4.04 26.07 -6.94
N GLU A 303 3.16 26.19 -5.95
CA GLU A 303 1.76 26.66 -6.12
C GLU A 303 1.66 28.02 -6.82
N ASP A 304 2.71 28.84 -6.77
CA ASP A 304 2.78 30.15 -7.41
C ASP A 304 3.39 30.10 -8.84
N GLY A 305 3.68 28.90 -9.36
CA GLY A 305 4.31 28.71 -10.68
C GLY A 305 5.75 29.20 -10.76
N SER A 306 6.38 29.52 -9.62
CA SER A 306 7.78 29.89 -9.58
C SER A 306 8.66 28.63 -9.50
N GLY A 307 9.85 28.71 -10.07
CA GLY A 307 10.81 27.61 -10.12
C GLY A 307 10.84 26.93 -11.49
N ASP A 308 11.59 25.83 -11.56
CA ASP A 308 11.77 25.08 -12.78
C ASP A 308 10.49 24.35 -13.19
N GLN A 309 10.29 24.23 -14.49
CA GLN A 309 9.22 23.42 -15.08
C GLN A 309 9.77 22.00 -15.31
N TYR A 310 8.95 21.03 -14.97
CA TYR A 310 9.29 19.63 -15.11
C TYR A 310 8.26 18.92 -16.01
N VAL A 311 8.72 17.93 -16.77
CA VAL A 311 7.88 17.09 -17.63
C VAL A 311 8.02 15.65 -17.20
N LEU A 312 6.89 14.94 -17.08
CA LEU A 312 6.87 13.50 -16.89
C LEU A 312 7.11 12.82 -18.23
N MET A 313 8.20 12.09 -18.31
CA MET A 313 8.64 11.39 -19.52
C MET A 313 8.20 9.93 -19.51
N PRO A 314 7.84 9.36 -20.68
CA PRO A 314 7.65 7.91 -20.80
C PRO A 314 8.98 7.17 -20.71
N TRP A 315 8.91 5.89 -20.45
CA TRP A 315 10.04 4.99 -20.65
C TRP A 315 10.18 4.77 -22.15
N PHE A 316 11.29 5.19 -22.69
CA PHE A 316 11.50 5.21 -24.14
C PHE A 316 11.63 3.82 -24.74
N SER A 317 11.15 3.66 -25.95
CA SER A 317 11.66 2.70 -26.93
C SER A 317 12.86 3.31 -27.68
N THR A 318 13.58 2.47 -28.40
CA THR A 318 14.77 2.91 -29.14
C THR A 318 14.45 4.05 -30.13
N ASP A 319 13.37 3.91 -30.90
CA ASP A 319 12.95 4.87 -31.94
C ASP A 319 11.82 5.82 -31.48
N GLY A 320 11.27 5.65 -30.28
CA GLY A 320 10.20 6.45 -29.70
C GLY A 320 8.77 6.02 -30.10
N GLU A 321 8.61 5.02 -30.97
CA GLU A 321 7.27 4.61 -31.43
C GLU A 321 6.48 3.92 -30.32
N ASP A 322 7.14 3.05 -29.53
CA ASP A 322 6.54 2.24 -28.47
C ASP A 322 6.83 2.79 -27.06
N ASN A 323 7.13 4.09 -26.94
CA ASN A 323 7.32 4.73 -25.65
C ASN A 323 6.17 4.40 -24.70
N THR A 324 6.46 3.91 -23.51
CA THR A 324 5.49 3.34 -22.58
C THR A 324 5.53 4.04 -21.24
N TYR A 325 4.37 4.37 -20.67
CA TYR A 325 4.27 4.73 -19.27
C TYR A 325 4.03 3.48 -18.42
N VAL A 326 4.56 3.48 -17.22
CA VAL A 326 4.22 2.45 -16.24
C VAL A 326 3.06 2.95 -15.40
N THR A 327 2.06 2.10 -15.20
CA THR A 327 0.90 2.40 -14.35
C THR A 327 0.99 1.60 -13.05
N SER A 328 0.74 2.27 -11.94
CA SER A 328 0.65 1.61 -10.63
C SER A 328 -0.81 1.69 -10.18
N PRO A 329 -1.54 0.58 -10.20
CA PRO A 329 -2.91 0.58 -9.69
C PRO A 329 -2.94 1.05 -8.24
N SER A 330 -3.93 1.87 -7.91
CA SER A 330 -4.13 2.35 -6.55
C SER A 330 -5.34 1.68 -5.91
N ARG A 331 -6.38 1.40 -6.71
CA ARG A 331 -7.60 0.79 -6.22
C ARG A 331 -8.34 0.01 -7.29
N PHE A 332 -8.84 -1.14 -6.88
CA PHE A 332 -9.82 -1.93 -7.61
C PHE A 332 -11.07 -2.11 -6.77
N TYR A 333 -12.21 -2.28 -7.44
CA TYR A 333 -13.46 -2.69 -6.81
C TYR A 333 -14.03 -3.92 -7.51
N GLY A 334 -14.53 -4.87 -6.72
CA GLY A 334 -15.25 -6.05 -7.18
C GLY A 334 -16.49 -6.28 -6.33
N LEU A 335 -17.40 -7.12 -6.77
CA LEU A 335 -18.56 -7.54 -5.99
C LEU A 335 -18.34 -8.97 -5.48
N ASN A 336 -18.72 -9.20 -4.22
CA ASN A 336 -18.74 -10.54 -3.64
C ASN A 336 -19.68 -11.44 -4.44
N ALA A 337 -19.22 -12.61 -4.86
CA ALA A 337 -20.01 -13.57 -5.65
C ALA A 337 -21.30 -14.01 -4.91
N SER A 338 -21.30 -14.00 -3.58
CA SER A 338 -22.47 -14.33 -2.77
C SER A 338 -23.68 -13.43 -3.02
N LEU A 339 -23.47 -12.22 -3.55
CA LEU A 339 -24.57 -11.33 -3.94
C LEU A 339 -25.44 -11.88 -5.07
N ALA A 340 -24.91 -12.81 -5.90
CA ALA A 340 -25.67 -13.47 -6.94
C ALA A 340 -26.46 -14.70 -6.45
N GLU A 341 -26.37 -15.05 -5.16
CA GLU A 341 -27.13 -16.17 -4.59
C GLU A 341 -28.62 -15.84 -4.47
N PRO A 342 -29.49 -16.85 -4.60
CA PRO A 342 -30.94 -16.64 -4.45
C PRO A 342 -31.32 -16.02 -3.11
N GLY A 343 -32.06 -14.92 -3.16
CA GLY A 343 -32.48 -14.14 -1.99
C GLY A 343 -31.71 -12.84 -1.79
N ASN A 344 -30.64 -12.63 -2.56
CA ASN A 344 -29.82 -11.42 -2.49
C ASN A 344 -30.08 -10.45 -3.67
N GLU A 345 -31.17 -10.66 -4.44
CA GLU A 345 -31.43 -9.90 -5.69
C GLU A 345 -31.50 -8.39 -5.46
N GLN A 346 -32.11 -7.95 -4.32
CA GLN A 346 -32.16 -6.52 -3.99
C GLN A 346 -30.78 -6.00 -3.60
N LYS A 347 -30.07 -6.73 -2.78
CA LYS A 347 -28.72 -6.35 -2.31
C LYS A 347 -27.73 -6.26 -3.48
N LEU A 348 -27.80 -7.20 -4.42
CA LEU A 348 -27.02 -7.14 -5.66
C LEU A 348 -27.37 -5.88 -6.48
N THR A 349 -28.64 -5.55 -6.61
CA THR A 349 -29.09 -4.35 -7.31
C THR A 349 -28.53 -3.09 -6.67
N ASP A 350 -28.60 -3.00 -5.34
CA ASP A 350 -28.10 -1.86 -4.57
C ASP A 350 -26.57 -1.74 -4.68
N ALA A 351 -25.84 -2.85 -4.58
CA ALA A 351 -24.39 -2.87 -4.75
C ALA A 351 -23.97 -2.41 -6.16
N LEU A 352 -24.71 -2.81 -7.20
CA LEU A 352 -24.47 -2.34 -8.58
C LEU A 352 -24.74 -0.84 -8.70
N HIS A 353 -25.80 -0.30 -8.09
CA HIS A 353 -26.07 1.13 -8.08
C HIS A 353 -24.96 1.92 -7.37
N VAL A 354 -24.43 1.41 -6.25
CA VAL A 354 -23.27 2.03 -5.58
C VAL A 354 -22.05 2.04 -6.50
N LEU A 355 -21.75 0.91 -7.18
CA LEU A 355 -20.66 0.86 -8.15
C LEU A 355 -20.88 1.80 -9.34
N GLU A 356 -22.11 1.93 -9.85
CA GLU A 356 -22.43 2.86 -10.94
C GLU A 356 -22.21 4.32 -10.53
N VAL A 357 -22.58 4.70 -9.30
CA VAL A 357 -22.31 6.06 -8.79
C VAL A 357 -20.81 6.28 -8.61
N LEU A 358 -20.12 5.34 -8.01
CA LEU A 358 -18.67 5.36 -7.83
C LEU A 358 -17.95 5.47 -9.17
N SER A 359 -18.45 4.80 -10.20
CA SER A 359 -17.90 4.79 -11.56
C SER A 359 -18.35 5.99 -12.41
N THR A 360 -18.44 7.16 -11.79
CA THR A 360 -18.67 8.46 -12.45
C THR A 360 -17.53 9.41 -12.11
N ASN A 361 -17.38 10.49 -12.88
CA ASN A 361 -16.40 11.53 -12.55
C ASN A 361 -16.67 12.18 -11.19
N GLU A 362 -17.94 12.36 -10.81
CA GLU A 362 -18.31 12.86 -9.49
C GLU A 362 -17.95 11.83 -8.39
N GLY A 363 -18.21 10.54 -8.62
CA GLY A 363 -17.83 9.47 -7.71
C GLY A 363 -16.33 9.36 -7.53
N TYR A 364 -15.56 9.48 -8.62
CA TYR A 364 -14.11 9.54 -8.57
C TYR A 364 -13.62 10.72 -7.70
N LEU A 365 -14.15 11.93 -7.94
CA LEU A 365 -13.78 13.12 -7.18
C LEU A 365 -14.21 13.02 -5.71
N ALA A 366 -15.34 12.39 -5.42
CA ALA A 366 -15.82 12.16 -4.06
C ALA A 366 -14.83 11.31 -3.24
N ILE A 367 -14.15 10.36 -3.89
CA ILE A 367 -13.17 9.47 -3.24
C ILE A 367 -11.76 10.08 -3.21
N ASN A 368 -11.34 10.72 -4.31
CA ASN A 368 -9.94 11.15 -4.49
C ASN A 368 -9.72 12.64 -4.20
N GLY A 369 -10.77 13.45 -4.24
CA GLY A 369 -10.67 14.92 -4.17
C GLY A 369 -10.16 15.54 -5.48
N GLU A 370 -10.33 16.88 -5.60
CA GLU A 370 -9.94 17.64 -6.79
C GLU A 370 -8.42 17.75 -7.00
N THR A 371 -7.64 17.58 -5.95
CA THR A 371 -6.17 17.72 -5.97
C THR A 371 -5.43 16.40 -6.14
N SER A 372 -6.14 15.31 -6.38
CA SER A 372 -5.52 14.00 -6.57
C SER A 372 -4.62 13.98 -7.80
N THR A 373 -3.47 13.34 -7.64
CA THR A 373 -2.55 13.02 -8.75
C THR A 373 -2.82 11.63 -9.33
N ASN A 374 -3.79 10.89 -8.78
CA ASN A 374 -4.24 9.64 -9.37
C ASN A 374 -5.04 9.91 -10.64
N MET A 375 -4.92 9.01 -11.58
CA MET A 375 -5.69 9.00 -12.81
C MET A 375 -6.85 8.01 -12.70
N CYS A 376 -7.95 8.31 -13.37
CA CYS A 376 -9.12 7.44 -13.38
C CYS A 376 -9.14 6.55 -14.62
N SER A 377 -9.61 5.32 -14.47
CA SER A 377 -9.76 4.38 -15.60
C SER A 377 -11.09 4.52 -16.36
N LEU A 378 -11.94 5.49 -16.03
CA LEU A 378 -13.19 5.75 -16.73
C LEU A 378 -12.94 6.23 -18.18
N SER A 379 -13.81 5.83 -19.10
CA SER A 379 -13.66 6.14 -20.52
C SER A 379 -13.87 7.62 -20.85
N ASP A 380 -14.60 8.36 -20.02
CA ASP A 380 -14.88 9.79 -20.16
C ASP A 380 -14.04 10.68 -19.21
N PHE A 381 -13.11 10.09 -18.47
CA PHE A 381 -12.22 10.84 -17.59
C PHE A 381 -11.27 11.74 -18.39
N GLN A 382 -11.18 12.99 -17.97
CA GLN A 382 -10.30 13.98 -18.59
C GLN A 382 -9.48 14.68 -17.51
N VAL A 383 -8.18 14.71 -17.70
CA VAL A 383 -7.30 15.56 -16.92
C VAL A 383 -7.49 17.03 -17.28
N ALA A 384 -7.15 17.94 -16.37
CA ALA A 384 -7.18 19.37 -16.67
C ALA A 384 -6.30 19.71 -17.90
N GLU A 385 -6.70 20.72 -18.69
CA GLU A 385 -6.02 21.11 -19.96
C GLU A 385 -4.52 21.41 -19.78
N ASP A 386 -4.14 21.92 -18.61
CA ASP A 386 -2.76 22.28 -18.22
C ASP A 386 -2.09 21.22 -17.32
N SER A 387 -2.67 20.05 -17.20
CA SER A 387 -2.12 18.97 -16.41
C SER A 387 -0.82 18.43 -17.02
N PRO A 388 0.23 18.20 -16.23
CA PRO A 388 1.46 17.56 -16.70
C PRO A 388 1.22 16.10 -17.13
N TYR A 389 0.04 15.54 -16.85
CA TYR A 389 -0.34 14.16 -17.20
C TYR A 389 -1.14 14.04 -18.50
N THR A 390 -1.42 15.14 -19.22
CA THR A 390 -2.29 15.13 -20.42
C THR A 390 -1.75 14.17 -21.49
N GLU A 391 -0.48 14.28 -21.85
CA GLU A 391 0.14 13.41 -22.84
C GLU A 391 0.23 11.95 -22.33
N ALA A 392 0.58 11.78 -21.06
CA ALA A 392 0.67 10.46 -20.44
C ALA A 392 -0.70 9.74 -20.47
N MET A 393 -1.78 10.44 -20.13
CA MET A 393 -3.13 9.88 -20.18
C MET A 393 -3.57 9.51 -21.61
N GLU A 394 -3.23 10.34 -22.60
CA GLU A 394 -3.49 10.02 -23.99
C GLU A 394 -2.81 8.71 -24.41
N ARG A 395 -1.52 8.54 -24.09
CA ARG A 395 -0.79 7.32 -24.41
C ARG A 395 -1.32 6.11 -23.65
N VAL A 396 -1.58 6.24 -22.34
CA VAL A 396 -2.15 5.18 -21.52
C VAL A 396 -3.51 4.72 -22.06
N SER A 397 -4.38 5.66 -22.48
CA SER A 397 -5.69 5.34 -23.05
C SER A 397 -5.59 4.60 -24.39
N HIS A 398 -4.48 4.72 -25.10
CA HIS A 398 -4.19 3.99 -26.34
C HIS A 398 -3.42 2.68 -26.13
N GLY A 399 -3.23 2.24 -24.87
CA GLY A 399 -2.57 0.98 -24.55
C GLY A 399 -1.04 1.05 -24.44
N TYR A 400 -0.43 2.24 -24.57
CA TYR A 400 1.01 2.43 -24.32
C TYR A 400 1.29 2.53 -22.82
N ALA A 401 0.90 1.48 -22.11
CA ALA A 401 1.06 1.36 -20.68
C ALA A 401 1.47 -0.06 -20.29
N MET A 402 2.26 -0.18 -19.23
CA MET A 402 2.59 -1.44 -18.58
C MET A 402 2.27 -1.31 -17.09
N ASN A 403 1.59 -2.29 -16.53
CA ASN A 403 1.45 -2.32 -15.08
C ASN A 403 2.79 -2.56 -14.40
N MET A 404 3.03 -1.83 -13.32
CA MET A 404 4.19 -2.02 -12.47
C MET A 404 4.26 -3.47 -11.99
N VAL A 405 5.45 -4.04 -12.03
CA VAL A 405 5.66 -5.46 -11.71
C VAL A 405 5.68 -5.64 -10.19
N TYR A 406 4.60 -6.19 -9.64
CA TYR A 406 4.47 -6.48 -8.21
C TYR A 406 3.85 -7.85 -7.95
N THR A 407 2.60 -8.03 -8.36
CA THR A 407 1.81 -9.23 -8.03
C THR A 407 2.54 -10.49 -8.46
N GLY A 408 2.79 -11.38 -7.52
CA GLY A 408 3.52 -12.63 -7.73
C GLY A 408 5.05 -12.49 -7.79
N TRP A 409 5.58 -11.26 -7.72
CA TRP A 409 7.02 -10.98 -7.75
C TRP A 409 7.61 -10.63 -6.38
N ASP A 410 6.82 -10.68 -5.31
CA ASP A 410 7.22 -10.23 -3.98
C ASP A 410 8.49 -10.94 -3.47
N ALA A 411 8.60 -12.25 -3.66
CA ALA A 411 9.77 -13.03 -3.27
C ALA A 411 11.05 -12.65 -4.04
N TYR A 412 10.91 -12.09 -5.23
CA TYR A 412 12.03 -11.77 -6.12
C TYR A 412 12.52 -10.33 -5.96
N LEU A 413 11.70 -9.44 -5.41
CA LEU A 413 11.94 -8.01 -5.35
C LEU A 413 13.27 -7.65 -4.66
N VAL A 414 13.53 -8.21 -3.49
CA VAL A 414 14.77 -7.91 -2.75
C VAL A 414 15.97 -8.64 -3.34
N PRO A 415 15.98 -9.97 -3.55
CA PRO A 415 17.17 -10.66 -4.05
C PRO A 415 17.61 -10.20 -5.45
N PHE A 416 16.66 -10.00 -6.35
CA PHE A 416 16.97 -9.50 -7.69
C PHE A 416 17.35 -8.02 -7.66
N GLY A 417 16.69 -7.20 -6.84
CA GLY A 417 17.01 -5.79 -6.67
C GLY A 417 18.43 -5.57 -6.13
N GLU A 418 18.88 -6.36 -5.15
CA GLU A 418 20.27 -6.33 -4.67
C GLU A 418 21.26 -6.66 -5.78
N ALA A 419 21.01 -7.71 -6.57
CA ALA A 419 21.85 -8.09 -7.69
C ALA A 419 21.88 -7.03 -8.81
N LEU A 420 20.74 -6.34 -9.03
CA LEU A 420 20.68 -5.20 -9.95
C LEU A 420 21.47 -3.99 -9.44
N LEU A 421 21.44 -3.69 -8.13
CA LEU A 421 22.27 -2.64 -7.54
C LEU A 421 23.77 -2.91 -7.75
N ASP A 422 24.20 -4.16 -7.56
CA ASP A 422 25.58 -4.57 -7.82
C ASP A 422 25.92 -4.41 -9.32
N TRP A 423 25.01 -4.79 -10.22
CA TRP A 423 25.20 -4.58 -11.65
C TRP A 423 25.26 -3.10 -12.04
N ILE A 424 24.33 -2.26 -11.57
CA ILE A 424 24.34 -0.81 -11.81
C ILE A 424 25.64 -0.17 -11.30
N SER A 425 26.17 -0.66 -10.17
CA SER A 425 27.42 -0.20 -9.58
C SER A 425 28.68 -0.76 -10.26
N GLY A 426 28.53 -1.66 -11.23
CA GLY A 426 29.64 -2.33 -11.94
C GLY A 426 30.38 -3.38 -11.08
N GLU A 427 29.76 -3.83 -9.97
CA GLU A 427 30.29 -4.88 -9.08
C GLU A 427 29.88 -6.28 -9.55
N ALA A 428 28.81 -6.40 -10.36
CA ALA A 428 28.31 -7.63 -10.95
C ALA A 428 27.95 -7.45 -12.44
N THR A 429 27.58 -8.55 -13.10
CA THR A 429 27.10 -8.57 -14.50
C THR A 429 25.61 -8.85 -14.58
N SER A 430 25.01 -8.70 -15.76
CA SER A 430 23.62 -9.11 -15.99
C SER A 430 23.42 -10.61 -15.77
N GLU A 431 24.39 -11.43 -16.12
CA GLU A 431 24.38 -12.88 -15.90
C GLU A 431 24.35 -13.22 -14.41
N ASP A 432 25.12 -12.48 -13.59
CA ASP A 432 25.10 -12.64 -12.13
C ASP A 432 23.72 -12.27 -11.55
N ALA A 433 23.13 -11.18 -12.04
CA ALA A 433 21.79 -10.75 -11.61
C ALA A 433 20.70 -11.78 -11.99
N PHE A 434 20.75 -12.33 -13.20
CA PHE A 434 19.78 -13.36 -13.61
C PHE A 434 20.01 -14.69 -12.89
N ALA A 435 21.24 -15.04 -12.56
CA ALA A 435 21.51 -16.22 -11.73
C ALA A 435 20.93 -16.07 -10.31
N ALA A 436 20.98 -14.86 -9.73
CA ALA A 436 20.35 -14.59 -8.43
C ALA A 436 18.82 -14.68 -8.50
N LEU A 437 18.23 -14.16 -9.58
CA LEU A 437 16.80 -14.25 -9.84
C LEU A 437 16.35 -15.71 -9.97
N ASP A 438 17.06 -16.53 -10.76
CA ASP A 438 16.76 -17.95 -10.96
C ASP A 438 17.00 -18.79 -9.70
N GLU A 439 17.99 -18.43 -8.88
CA GLU A 439 18.21 -19.07 -7.57
C GLU A 439 17.02 -18.82 -6.63
N THR A 440 16.50 -17.58 -6.64
CA THR A 440 15.28 -17.26 -5.87
C THR A 440 14.09 -18.09 -6.33
N LYS A 441 13.87 -18.23 -7.65
CA LYS A 441 12.82 -19.10 -8.19
C LYS A 441 12.95 -20.54 -7.72
N ARG A 442 14.16 -21.11 -7.72
CA ARG A 442 14.40 -22.47 -7.20
C ARG A 442 14.04 -22.58 -5.73
N GLN A 443 14.43 -21.60 -4.92
CA GLN A 443 14.11 -21.58 -3.50
C GLN A 443 12.61 -21.48 -3.25
N VAL A 444 11.89 -20.61 -3.95
CA VAL A 444 10.42 -20.49 -3.86
C VAL A 444 9.75 -21.81 -4.25
N SER A 445 10.19 -22.44 -5.35
CA SER A 445 9.63 -23.72 -5.83
C SER A 445 9.90 -24.90 -4.87
N GLU A 446 11.05 -24.90 -4.18
CA GLU A 446 11.45 -25.99 -3.28
C GLU A 446 10.84 -25.87 -1.89
N THR A 447 10.70 -24.65 -1.36
CA THR A 447 10.26 -24.41 0.02
C THR A 447 8.76 -24.24 0.16
N GLY A 448 8.07 -23.81 -0.91
CA GLY A 448 6.67 -23.39 -0.82
C GLY A 448 6.48 -22.21 0.15
N VAL A 449 5.24 -21.90 0.45
CA VAL A 449 4.91 -20.90 1.47
C VAL A 449 4.97 -21.57 2.85
N THR A 450 5.79 -21.02 3.76
CA THR A 450 5.91 -21.55 5.12
C THR A 450 4.68 -21.14 5.94
N THR A 451 3.97 -22.14 6.47
CA THR A 451 2.88 -21.96 7.44
C THR A 451 3.42 -22.08 8.86
N TYR A 452 3.19 -21.05 9.67
CA TYR A 452 3.62 -21.00 11.07
C TYR A 452 2.55 -21.48 12.06
N GLY A 453 1.29 -21.48 11.65
CA GLY A 453 0.15 -21.94 12.44
C GLY A 453 -1.14 -21.83 11.63
N THR A 454 -2.25 -22.24 12.23
CA THR A 454 -3.59 -22.17 11.61
C THR A 454 -4.55 -21.49 12.56
N VAL A 455 -5.32 -20.55 12.07
CA VAL A 455 -6.43 -19.90 12.81
C VAL A 455 -7.72 -20.63 12.47
N THR A 456 -8.48 -21.05 13.48
CA THR A 456 -9.69 -21.85 13.27
C THR A 456 -10.99 -21.06 13.35
N GLU A 457 -10.92 -19.83 13.86
CA GLU A 457 -12.03 -18.88 13.93
C GLU A 457 -11.52 -17.46 13.88
N GLU A 458 -12.33 -16.52 13.44
CA GLU A 458 -11.97 -15.10 13.38
C GLU A 458 -11.68 -14.56 14.79
N LEU A 459 -10.57 -13.83 14.92
CA LEU A 459 -10.20 -13.12 16.14
C LEU A 459 -10.26 -11.61 15.90
N ASP A 460 -10.84 -10.87 16.85
CA ASP A 460 -10.94 -9.42 16.77
C ASP A 460 -9.63 -8.70 17.18
N THR A 461 -9.61 -7.37 17.05
CA THR A 461 -8.43 -6.54 17.35
C THR A 461 -7.95 -6.68 18.80
N VAL A 462 -8.87 -6.83 19.76
CA VAL A 462 -8.51 -7.02 21.18
C VAL A 462 -7.87 -8.39 21.39
N GLN A 463 -8.41 -9.41 20.75
CA GLN A 463 -7.86 -10.77 20.76
C GLN A 463 -6.51 -10.85 20.05
N ALA A 464 -6.32 -10.12 18.95
CA ALA A 464 -5.03 -9.98 18.28
C ALA A 464 -3.97 -9.33 19.18
N ALA A 465 -4.36 -8.28 19.94
CA ALA A 465 -3.48 -7.67 20.92
C ALA A 465 -3.16 -8.60 22.09
N GLN A 466 -4.15 -9.38 22.55
CA GLN A 466 -3.93 -10.39 23.60
C GLN A 466 -2.95 -11.47 23.12
N LEU A 467 -3.13 -12.00 21.92
CA LEU A 467 -2.23 -12.98 21.30
C LEU A 467 -0.80 -12.43 21.22
N SER A 468 -0.65 -11.18 20.73
CA SER A 468 0.64 -10.51 20.63
C SER A 468 1.32 -10.38 22.01
N GLY A 469 0.55 -10.02 23.03
CA GLY A 469 1.07 -9.91 24.40
C GLY A 469 1.57 -11.26 24.95
N GLN A 470 0.84 -12.35 24.70
CA GLN A 470 1.27 -13.70 25.10
C GLN A 470 2.57 -14.09 24.40
N MET A 471 2.66 -13.87 23.08
CA MET A 471 3.87 -14.15 22.28
C MET A 471 5.08 -13.37 22.81
N PHE A 472 4.90 -12.09 23.07
CA PHE A 472 5.99 -11.20 23.46
C PHE A 472 6.46 -11.42 24.91
N MET A 473 5.54 -11.71 25.85
CA MET A 473 5.92 -12.11 27.21
C MET A 473 6.70 -13.43 27.19
N GLU A 474 6.30 -14.41 26.40
CA GLU A 474 7.04 -15.67 26.28
C GLU A 474 8.44 -15.45 25.71
N ALA A 475 8.58 -14.64 24.66
CA ALA A 475 9.86 -14.38 24.01
C ALA A 475 10.84 -13.58 24.87
N THR A 476 10.34 -12.60 25.65
CA THR A 476 11.17 -11.70 26.45
C THR A 476 11.35 -12.16 27.89
N GLY A 477 10.47 -13.03 28.39
CA GLY A 477 10.39 -13.39 29.80
C GLY A 477 9.89 -12.25 30.68
N ALA A 478 9.17 -11.27 30.13
CA ALA A 478 8.62 -10.14 30.86
C ALA A 478 7.49 -10.57 31.81
N ASP A 479 7.36 -9.85 32.94
CA ASP A 479 6.33 -10.09 33.96
C ASP A 479 4.95 -9.63 33.52
N ALA A 480 4.89 -8.63 32.62
CA ALA A 480 3.66 -8.06 32.09
C ALA A 480 3.84 -7.58 30.65
N ALA A 481 2.72 -7.40 29.94
CA ALA A 481 2.66 -6.79 28.61
C ALA A 481 1.62 -5.69 28.55
N LEU A 482 1.97 -4.58 27.90
CA LEU A 482 1.05 -3.54 27.51
C LEU A 482 1.08 -3.45 25.98
N ILE A 483 0.05 -3.99 25.33
CA ILE A 483 -0.05 -4.02 23.87
C ILE A 483 -1.15 -3.05 23.45
N SER A 484 -0.76 -1.95 22.82
CA SER A 484 -1.72 -1.00 22.28
C SER A 484 -2.45 -1.60 21.08
N TYR A 485 -3.70 -1.24 20.89
CA TYR A 485 -4.49 -1.66 19.74
C TYR A 485 -5.27 -0.50 19.13
N ASN A 486 -5.57 -0.64 17.85
CA ASN A 486 -6.27 0.39 17.11
C ASN A 486 -7.75 0.39 17.40
N VAL A 487 -8.30 1.60 17.52
CA VAL A 487 -9.73 1.85 17.63
C VAL A 487 -10.14 2.71 16.45
N TYR A 488 -11.23 2.33 15.81
CA TYR A 488 -11.87 3.17 14.81
C TYR A 488 -12.65 4.28 15.50
N ASP A 489 -12.36 5.53 15.11
CA ASP A 489 -13.14 6.68 15.54
C ASP A 489 -14.10 7.11 14.41
N PRO A 490 -15.40 6.79 14.52
CA PRO A 490 -16.36 7.15 13.50
C PRO A 490 -16.58 8.67 13.39
N SER A 491 -16.19 9.46 14.40
CA SER A 491 -16.39 10.91 14.39
C SER A 491 -15.43 11.64 13.45
N VAL A 492 -14.29 11.04 13.15
CA VAL A 492 -13.29 11.58 12.22
C VAL A 492 -13.18 10.74 10.96
N ASN A 493 -14.00 9.69 10.83
CA ASN A 493 -13.98 8.72 9.72
C ASN A 493 -12.55 8.32 9.31
N ALA A 494 -11.67 8.27 10.29
CA ALA A 494 -10.29 7.95 10.09
C ALA A 494 -9.94 6.78 10.99
N LEU A 495 -9.31 5.78 10.40
CA LEU A 495 -8.36 5.02 11.15
C LEU A 495 -7.33 6.01 11.66
N MET A 496 -7.34 6.23 12.95
CA MET A 496 -6.19 6.82 13.58
C MET A 496 -5.05 5.83 13.34
N GLU A 497 -4.31 6.03 12.25
CA GLU A 497 -3.21 5.16 11.86
C GLU A 497 -2.18 5.09 12.98
N ASN A 498 -2.40 4.19 13.91
CA ASN A 498 -1.34 3.72 14.76
C ASN A 498 -0.65 2.56 14.06
N SER A 499 0.34 2.86 13.25
CA SER A 499 1.18 1.84 12.65
C SER A 499 1.88 0.94 13.67
N TYR A 500 1.68 1.20 14.96
CA TYR A 500 2.39 0.57 16.07
C TYR A 500 1.48 -0.13 17.09
N GLY A 501 0.17 -0.22 16.85
CA GLY A 501 -0.76 -0.99 17.67
C GLY A 501 -1.11 -2.32 17.03
N ALA A 502 -1.65 -3.26 17.81
CA ALA A 502 -2.27 -4.44 17.25
C ALA A 502 -3.42 -4.02 16.34
N ASN A 503 -3.48 -4.61 15.17
CA ASN A 503 -4.35 -4.22 14.10
C ASN A 503 -5.24 -5.37 13.67
N GLY A 504 -6.41 -5.02 13.18
CA GLY A 504 -7.23 -5.87 12.36
C GLY A 504 -7.79 -7.10 13.04
N HIS A 505 -8.53 -7.79 12.24
CA HIS A 505 -9.05 -9.11 12.53
C HIS A 505 -8.08 -10.15 11.99
N ILE A 506 -7.95 -11.26 12.68
CA ILE A 506 -7.22 -12.41 12.17
C ILE A 506 -8.26 -13.37 11.60
N LEU A 507 -8.25 -13.54 10.28
CA LEU A 507 -9.20 -14.40 9.59
C LEU A 507 -8.81 -15.88 9.75
N PRO A 508 -9.79 -16.82 9.72
CA PRO A 508 -9.51 -18.26 9.71
C PRO A 508 -8.64 -18.63 8.51
N GLY A 509 -7.70 -19.55 8.72
CA GLY A 509 -6.81 -20.04 7.67
C GLY A 509 -5.37 -20.24 8.13
N GLU A 510 -4.50 -20.52 7.20
CA GLU A 510 -3.07 -20.70 7.47
C GLU A 510 -2.40 -19.34 7.73
N LEU A 511 -1.54 -19.28 8.73
CA LEU A 511 -0.74 -18.11 9.05
C LEU A 511 0.63 -18.22 8.38
N THR A 512 0.77 -17.53 7.28
CA THR A 512 2.07 -17.27 6.63
C THR A 512 2.76 -16.07 7.28
N GLU A 513 4.02 -15.84 6.97
CA GLU A 513 4.72 -14.64 7.43
C GLU A 513 3.98 -13.36 7.05
N GLU A 514 3.51 -13.28 5.80
CA GLU A 514 2.74 -12.17 5.29
C GLU A 514 1.47 -11.91 6.12
N TYR A 515 0.71 -12.95 6.47
CA TYR A 515 -0.53 -12.82 7.23
C TYR A 515 -0.30 -12.50 8.70
N ILE A 516 0.82 -12.93 9.28
CA ILE A 516 1.22 -12.51 10.63
C ILE A 516 1.43 -10.98 10.69
N THR A 517 1.97 -10.37 9.64
CA THR A 517 2.19 -8.91 9.59
C THR A 517 0.91 -8.08 9.52
N ILE A 518 -0.23 -8.67 9.20
CA ILE A 518 -1.52 -7.96 9.19
C ILE A 518 -1.87 -7.46 10.59
N PHE A 519 -1.73 -8.31 11.61
CA PHE A 519 -2.22 -8.03 12.95
C PHE A 519 -1.13 -7.67 13.97
N LEU A 520 0.13 -8.02 13.68
CA LEU A 520 1.21 -7.87 14.64
C LEU A 520 1.52 -6.38 14.90
N PRO A 521 1.62 -5.93 16.17
CA PRO A 521 1.90 -4.53 16.50
C PRO A 521 3.36 -4.11 16.30
N THR A 522 4.17 -4.95 15.70
CA THR A 522 5.56 -4.65 15.31
C THR A 522 5.69 -4.67 13.79
N GLY A 523 6.69 -3.98 13.24
CA GLY A 523 7.04 -4.08 11.82
C GLY A 523 7.72 -5.41 11.48
N TRP A 524 8.18 -5.51 10.24
CA TRP A 524 8.92 -6.68 9.76
C TRP A 524 10.23 -6.93 10.54
N TYR A 525 10.84 -5.84 11.03
CA TYR A 525 12.17 -5.88 11.67
C TYR A 525 12.21 -5.16 13.01
N ASP A 526 11.07 -4.68 13.52
CA ASP A 526 11.03 -3.96 14.79
C ASP A 526 11.31 -4.92 15.94
N THR A 527 12.20 -4.50 16.82
CA THR A 527 12.54 -5.25 18.04
C THR A 527 11.54 -4.99 19.17
N LEU A 528 11.36 -5.98 20.01
CA LEU A 528 10.56 -5.85 21.23
C LEU A 528 11.30 -4.95 22.25
N LEU A 529 10.56 -4.08 22.90
CA LEU A 529 11.07 -3.13 23.88
C LEU A 529 10.61 -3.52 25.28
N THR A 530 11.45 -3.28 26.29
CA THR A 530 11.08 -3.49 27.70
C THR A 530 11.40 -2.27 28.55
N LEU A 531 10.65 -2.13 29.63
CA LEU A 531 10.92 -1.13 30.65
C LEU A 531 10.60 -1.68 32.04
N GLU A 532 11.21 -1.07 33.07
CA GLU A 532 11.00 -1.40 34.47
C GLU A 532 10.01 -0.42 35.06
N LEU A 533 8.87 -0.91 35.55
CA LEU A 533 7.80 -0.11 36.13
C LEU A 533 7.33 -0.74 37.45
N THR A 534 6.86 0.10 38.36
CA THR A 534 6.10 -0.37 39.52
C THR A 534 4.70 -0.81 39.09
N GLY A 535 4.05 -1.68 39.87
CA GLY A 535 2.69 -2.10 39.56
C GLY A 535 1.72 -0.92 39.43
N SER A 536 1.88 0.14 40.26
CA SER A 536 1.07 1.35 40.15
C SER A 536 1.33 2.16 38.87
N GLU A 537 2.56 2.19 38.37
CA GLU A 537 2.89 2.85 37.09
C GLU A 537 2.33 2.05 35.90
N ILE A 538 2.34 0.71 35.96
CA ILE A 538 1.73 -0.15 34.93
C ILE A 538 0.23 0.10 34.87
N GLU A 539 -0.47 0.10 36.01
CA GLU A 539 -1.90 0.37 36.08
C GLU A 539 -2.24 1.78 35.57
N GLN A 540 -1.39 2.77 35.87
CA GLN A 540 -1.55 4.12 35.37
C GLN A 540 -1.42 4.14 33.83
N MET A 541 -0.35 3.57 33.25
CA MET A 541 -0.17 3.50 31.81
C MET A 541 -1.32 2.76 31.12
N ALA A 542 -1.75 1.63 31.69
CA ALA A 542 -2.88 0.88 31.16
C ALA A 542 -4.18 1.68 31.13
N SER A 543 -4.39 2.56 32.12
CA SER A 543 -5.58 3.42 32.20
C SER A 543 -5.50 4.68 31.33
N GLU A 544 -4.29 5.20 31.10
CA GLU A 544 -4.08 6.42 30.30
C GLU A 544 -4.02 6.11 28.78
N GLY A 545 -3.66 4.88 28.41
CA GLY A 545 -3.44 4.49 27.00
C GLY A 545 -2.08 4.93 26.46
N ALA A 546 -1.78 4.54 25.22
CA ALA A 546 -0.52 4.78 24.53
C ALA A 546 -0.59 5.98 23.60
N ASP A 547 0.18 7.04 23.84
CA ASP A 547 0.46 8.08 22.83
C ASP A 547 1.76 7.74 22.08
N THR A 548 1.68 6.78 21.19
CA THR A 548 2.84 6.23 20.46
C THR A 548 3.42 7.19 19.41
N ARG A 549 2.71 8.26 19.07
CA ARG A 549 3.15 9.23 18.05
C ARG A 549 3.38 10.64 18.58
N GLY A 550 3.09 10.89 19.85
CA GLY A 550 3.14 12.25 20.41
C GLY A 550 2.07 13.18 19.83
N THR A 551 0.96 12.62 19.37
CA THR A 551 -0.17 13.38 18.80
C THR A 551 -1.18 13.85 19.84
N GLY A 552 -1.06 13.34 21.06
CA GLY A 552 -2.03 13.54 22.15
C GLY A 552 -3.24 12.60 22.08
N TYR A 553 -3.30 11.71 21.11
CA TYR A 553 -4.30 10.65 21.06
C TYR A 553 -3.77 9.41 21.79
N HIS A 554 -4.56 8.89 22.74
CA HIS A 554 -4.20 7.75 23.56
C HIS A 554 -4.92 6.48 23.11
N TYR A 555 -4.16 5.54 22.58
CA TYR A 555 -4.67 4.22 22.17
C TYR A 555 -4.85 3.34 23.40
N PRO A 556 -5.93 2.56 23.50
CA PRO A 556 -6.11 1.62 24.60
C PRO A 556 -5.08 0.50 24.56
N TYR A 557 -4.80 -0.07 25.75
CA TYR A 557 -3.98 -1.25 25.90
C TYR A 557 -4.79 -2.50 26.20
N VAL A 558 -4.33 -3.64 25.68
CA VAL A 558 -4.54 -4.91 26.37
C VAL A 558 -3.42 -5.06 27.37
N TYR A 559 -3.77 -5.13 28.65
CA TYR A 559 -2.85 -5.32 29.77
C TYR A 559 -2.89 -6.78 30.23
N LEU A 560 -1.74 -7.44 30.18
CA LEU A 560 -1.54 -8.83 30.56
C LEU A 560 -0.48 -8.94 31.66
N THR A 561 -0.63 -9.97 32.53
CA THR A 561 0.43 -10.41 33.45
C THR A 561 0.76 -11.87 33.23
N ALA A 562 2.04 -12.24 33.35
CA ALA A 562 2.54 -13.56 32.98
C ALA A 562 1.94 -14.72 33.79
N ASP A 563 1.48 -14.46 35.02
CA ASP A 563 0.86 -15.44 35.91
C ASP A 563 -0.64 -15.21 36.17
N GLY A 564 -1.23 -14.22 35.49
CA GLY A 564 -2.64 -13.85 35.64
C GLY A 564 -2.99 -13.14 36.96
N ASN A 565 -2.00 -12.83 37.80
CA ASN A 565 -2.22 -12.16 39.07
C ASN A 565 -2.06 -10.64 38.95
N ALA A 566 -2.82 -9.90 39.76
CA ALA A 566 -2.62 -8.46 39.93
C ALA A 566 -1.24 -8.18 40.50
N LEU A 567 -0.54 -7.17 39.92
CA LEU A 567 0.79 -6.76 40.38
C LEU A 567 0.71 -5.96 41.68
N SER A 568 1.75 -6.05 42.53
CA SER A 568 1.84 -5.24 43.73
C SER A 568 2.23 -3.80 43.39
N ALA A 569 1.51 -2.82 43.92
CA ALA A 569 1.66 -1.41 43.58
C ALA A 569 3.11 -0.88 43.68
N ASP A 570 3.87 -1.33 44.72
CA ASP A 570 5.21 -0.84 45.04
C ASP A 570 6.35 -1.74 44.52
N GLU A 571 6.07 -2.90 43.95
CA GLU A 571 7.07 -3.80 43.38
C GLU A 571 7.36 -3.44 41.92
N THR A 572 8.62 -3.67 41.50
CA THR A 572 9.07 -3.37 40.12
C THR A 572 8.99 -4.62 39.26
N TYR A 573 8.52 -4.44 38.07
CA TYR A 573 8.27 -5.50 37.07
C TYR A 573 8.85 -5.11 35.72
N THR A 574 9.31 -6.11 34.96
CA THR A 574 9.69 -5.94 33.58
C THR A 574 8.42 -6.00 32.70
N VAL A 575 8.17 -4.96 31.94
CA VAL A 575 7.01 -4.85 31.05
C VAL A 575 7.48 -4.85 29.60
N VAL A 576 6.89 -5.73 28.76
CA VAL A 576 7.11 -5.67 27.32
C VAL A 576 6.08 -4.74 26.66
N VAL A 577 6.59 -3.88 25.79
CA VAL A 577 5.82 -2.94 24.99
C VAL A 577 6.33 -2.96 23.56
N CYS A 578 5.58 -2.39 22.64
CA CYS A 578 5.98 -2.23 21.25
C CYS A 578 5.42 -0.93 20.68
N GLY A 579 5.98 -0.47 19.57
CA GLY A 579 5.42 0.61 18.81
C GLY A 579 5.72 2.01 19.29
N TYR A 580 6.85 2.22 19.90
CA TYR A 580 7.32 3.56 20.26
C TYR A 580 8.36 4.06 19.24
N ASN A 581 8.35 5.36 18.93
CA ASN A 581 9.41 5.95 18.13
C ASN A 581 10.69 6.20 18.96
N LYS A 582 11.82 6.42 18.29
CA LYS A 582 13.13 6.57 18.97
C LYS A 582 13.17 7.69 20.00
N GLU A 583 12.47 8.80 19.79
CA GLU A 583 12.43 9.91 20.77
C GLU A 583 11.68 9.50 22.04
N GLN A 584 10.61 8.75 21.89
CA GLN A 584 9.85 8.21 23.01
C GLN A 584 10.62 7.10 23.71
N GLU A 585 11.35 6.24 22.97
CA GLU A 585 12.22 5.21 23.56
C GLU A 585 13.24 5.85 24.53
N GLU A 586 13.91 6.93 24.10
CA GLU A 586 14.86 7.66 24.93
C GLU A 586 14.19 8.33 26.14
N THR A 587 13.02 8.94 25.93
CA THR A 587 12.30 9.68 26.97
C THR A 587 11.75 8.76 28.05
N LEU A 588 11.21 7.60 27.66
CA LEU A 588 10.64 6.60 28.58
C LEU A 588 11.69 5.64 29.13
N GLY A 589 12.91 5.66 28.61
CA GLY A 589 13.99 4.76 29.01
C GLY A 589 13.77 3.32 28.61
N LEU A 590 13.13 3.12 27.45
CA LEU A 590 12.87 1.79 26.89
C LEU A 590 14.21 1.09 26.56
N LYS A 591 14.23 -0.21 26.75
CA LYS A 591 15.38 -1.06 26.45
C LYS A 591 15.05 -1.97 25.28
N ASP A 592 15.82 -1.86 24.23
CA ASP A 592 15.76 -2.78 23.09
C ASP A 592 16.24 -4.18 23.53
N THR A 593 15.41 -5.19 23.30
CA THR A 593 15.73 -6.58 23.62
C THR A 593 16.58 -7.26 22.56
N GLY A 594 16.66 -6.69 21.35
CA GLY A 594 17.26 -7.32 20.18
C GLY A 594 16.44 -8.49 19.60
N ILE A 595 15.24 -8.75 20.13
CA ILE A 595 14.32 -9.79 19.64
C ILE A 595 13.36 -9.16 18.64
N ILE A 596 13.36 -9.63 17.40
CA ILE A 596 12.42 -9.18 16.38
C ILE A 596 11.03 -9.71 16.71
N GLY A 597 10.01 -8.84 16.75
CA GLY A 597 8.65 -9.23 17.14
C GLY A 597 8.04 -10.25 16.21
N LEU A 598 8.30 -10.15 14.90
CA LEU A 598 7.85 -11.12 13.90
C LEU A 598 8.46 -12.51 14.12
N ASP A 599 9.75 -12.59 14.47
CA ASP A 599 10.40 -13.87 14.75
C ASP A 599 9.86 -14.51 16.03
N ALA A 600 9.60 -13.69 17.06
CA ALA A 600 8.94 -14.14 18.28
C ALA A 600 7.54 -14.72 17.99
N ALA A 601 6.77 -14.08 17.12
CA ALA A 601 5.45 -14.54 16.70
C ALA A 601 5.54 -15.86 15.95
N LYS A 602 6.44 -16.00 14.99
CA LYS A 602 6.65 -17.24 14.23
C LYS A 602 7.01 -18.42 15.15
N GLU A 603 7.96 -18.22 16.09
CA GLU A 603 8.37 -19.26 17.04
C GLU A 603 7.21 -19.71 17.94
N TYR A 604 6.43 -18.75 18.44
CA TYR A 604 5.26 -19.06 19.27
C TYR A 604 4.19 -19.82 18.48
N LEU A 605 3.85 -19.37 17.28
CA LEU A 605 2.83 -19.97 16.44
C LEU A 605 3.22 -21.40 16.00
N LEU A 606 4.48 -21.65 15.65
CA LEU A 606 4.98 -23.00 15.38
C LEU A 606 4.85 -23.94 16.60
N LYS A 607 4.99 -23.42 17.81
CA LYS A 607 4.86 -24.19 19.05
C LYS A 607 3.40 -24.52 19.37
N VAL A 608 2.49 -23.55 19.17
CA VAL A 608 1.06 -23.70 19.46
C VAL A 608 0.35 -24.48 18.37
N GLY A 609 0.68 -24.22 17.11
CA GLY A 609 0.17 -24.89 15.91
C GLY A 609 -1.22 -24.43 15.50
N GLU A 610 -2.17 -24.34 16.42
CA GLU A 610 -3.55 -23.92 16.18
C GLU A 610 -3.93 -22.77 17.11
N VAL A 611 -4.56 -21.74 16.57
CA VAL A 611 -4.99 -20.53 17.28
C VAL A 611 -6.50 -20.38 17.17
N SER A 612 -7.13 -20.17 18.32
CA SER A 612 -8.56 -19.90 18.47
C SER A 612 -8.80 -19.08 19.73
N THR A 613 -10.02 -18.69 20.02
CA THR A 613 -10.37 -18.05 21.30
C THR A 613 -10.02 -18.93 22.50
N ASP A 614 -10.07 -20.27 22.35
CA ASP A 614 -9.68 -21.21 23.40
C ASP A 614 -8.16 -21.26 23.68
N THR A 615 -7.33 -20.82 22.72
CA THR A 615 -5.86 -20.76 22.88
C THR A 615 -5.41 -19.44 23.50
N LEU A 616 -6.29 -18.43 23.56
CA LEU A 616 -6.04 -17.19 24.28
C LEU A 616 -6.28 -17.40 25.76
N ASP A 617 -5.25 -17.30 26.56
CA ASP A 617 -5.39 -17.44 28.02
C ASP A 617 -6.00 -16.18 28.64
N ALA A 618 -7.33 -16.15 28.71
CA ALA A 618 -8.08 -15.03 29.28
C ALA A 618 -7.72 -14.76 30.75
N SER A 619 -7.11 -15.74 31.47
CA SER A 619 -6.72 -15.55 32.85
C SER A 619 -5.53 -14.59 33.00
N LEU A 620 -4.74 -14.38 31.95
CA LEU A 620 -3.62 -13.44 31.94
C LEU A 620 -4.07 -11.98 31.80
N VAL A 621 -5.27 -11.74 31.29
CA VAL A 621 -5.78 -10.40 30.99
C VAL A 621 -6.20 -9.69 32.27
N GLN A 622 -5.60 -8.56 32.57
CA GLN A 622 -5.96 -7.70 33.70
C GLN A 622 -6.96 -6.61 33.29
N SER A 623 -6.81 -6.04 32.10
CA SER A 623 -7.77 -5.13 31.49
C SER A 623 -7.62 -5.09 29.97
N THR A 624 -8.69 -4.69 29.28
CA THR A 624 -8.70 -4.49 27.82
C THR A 624 -8.78 -3.00 27.45
N GLY A 625 -8.46 -2.11 28.39
CA GLY A 625 -8.54 -0.67 28.21
C GLY A 625 -10.01 -0.16 28.11
N ALA A 626 -10.23 1.09 28.50
CA ALA A 626 -11.41 1.80 28.10
C ALA A 626 -11.12 2.44 26.73
N ALA A 627 -12.05 2.30 25.76
CA ALA A 627 -12.03 3.16 24.60
C ALA A 627 -11.99 4.60 25.11
N ALA A 628 -11.11 5.44 24.56
CA ALA A 628 -11.11 6.86 24.86
C ALA A 628 -12.51 7.40 24.55
N GLU A 629 -13.19 7.94 25.58
CA GLU A 629 -14.45 8.65 25.41
C GLU A 629 -14.23 9.96 24.63
#